data_03e92a78bc69bf8ff8562fb8f181f36f
#
_entry.id   03e92a78bc69bf8ff8562fb8f181f36f
#
_cell.length_a   1.000
_cell.length_b   1.000
_cell.length_c   1.000
_cell.angle_alpha   90.00
_cell.angle_beta   90.00
_cell.angle_gamma   90.00
#
_symmetry.space_group_name_H-M   'P 1'
#
loop_
_entity.id
_entity.type
_entity.pdbx_description
1 polymer ?
#
loop_
_entity_poly.entity_id
_entity_poly.type
_entity_poly.pdbx_seq_one_letter_code
_entity_poly.pdbx_strand_id
1 'polypeptide(L)'
;MTLESEIEGLWERYQEGLTAADAEPQVDRLIEEFLTALEAGEIRAAETVDGEWEANAWVKQGILCTFGLREITAHEYGDVTYNDVMGLLETDDLGERGTRNTPNGTVVRRGARLGSDVIMMSPSFVNIGANVGDGTLVDSCDTVGSCAQIGENVKLGANTLIGGVLEPVEGAPVVVEDDVSLGAGCRVTSGFVVGEGSVVGENTLLTPRIPVYDLVEEEILYGHLPPERRAFTRYVDSSVGDHDLFEGGAYKPAVVATH
;
A
#
# COMPACT_ATOMS: atom_id res chain seq x y z
N MET A 1 18.04 -21.12 -10.41
CA MET A 1 18.06 -20.04 -9.38
C MET A 1 16.63 -19.71 -9.08
N THR A 2 16.31 -19.23 -7.90
CA THR A 2 14.96 -18.73 -7.59
C THR A 2 14.85 -17.30 -8.10
N LEU A 3 13.62 -16.83 -8.37
CA LEU A 3 13.36 -15.44 -8.78
C LEU A 3 13.96 -14.45 -7.75
N GLU A 4 13.81 -14.74 -6.46
CA GLU A 4 14.41 -13.98 -5.37
C GLU A 4 15.93 -13.81 -5.57
N SER A 5 16.68 -14.92 -5.72
CA SER A 5 18.14 -14.86 -5.89
C SER A 5 18.59 -14.15 -7.17
N GLU A 6 17.76 -14.12 -8.20
CA GLU A 6 18.04 -13.39 -9.45
C GLU A 6 17.80 -11.89 -9.28
N ILE A 7 16.76 -11.51 -8.56
CA ILE A 7 16.46 -10.11 -8.21
C ILE A 7 17.51 -9.53 -7.25
N GLU A 8 17.91 -10.30 -6.21
CA GLU A 8 19.00 -9.88 -5.31
C GLU A 8 20.31 -9.65 -6.06
N GLY A 9 20.66 -10.56 -6.97
CA GLY A 9 21.84 -10.38 -7.82
C GLY A 9 21.72 -9.19 -8.79
N LEU A 10 20.51 -8.90 -9.29
CA LEU A 10 20.25 -7.69 -10.08
C LEU A 10 20.39 -6.42 -9.23
N TRP A 11 19.89 -6.45 -8.00
CA TRP A 11 20.02 -5.34 -7.05
C TRP A 11 21.48 -5.02 -6.73
N GLU A 12 22.32 -6.04 -6.49
CA GLU A 12 23.76 -5.85 -6.28
C GLU A 12 24.40 -5.14 -7.49
N ARG A 13 24.13 -5.60 -8.72
CA ARG A 13 24.62 -4.96 -9.94
C ARG A 13 24.13 -3.51 -10.09
N TYR A 14 22.86 -3.24 -9.72
CA TYR A 14 22.31 -1.89 -9.73
C TYR A 14 23.03 -0.98 -8.72
N GLN A 15 23.33 -1.46 -7.52
CA GLN A 15 24.11 -0.72 -6.52
C GLN A 15 25.56 -0.50 -6.96
N GLU A 16 26.13 -1.37 -7.77
CA GLU A 16 27.46 -1.22 -8.36
C GLU A 16 27.48 -0.27 -9.57
N GLY A 17 26.33 0.25 -9.99
CA GLY A 17 26.22 1.28 -11.00
C GLY A 17 25.72 0.81 -12.37
N LEU A 18 25.07 -0.35 -12.46
CA LEU A 18 24.32 -0.73 -13.66
C LEU A 18 23.24 0.30 -13.95
N THR A 19 23.13 0.76 -15.20
CA THR A 19 22.14 1.75 -15.65
C THR A 19 21.19 1.14 -16.68
N ALA A 20 20.08 1.82 -16.96
CA ALA A 20 19.14 1.41 -18.01
C ALA A 20 19.82 1.32 -19.40
N ALA A 21 20.77 2.21 -19.68
CA ALA A 21 21.50 2.21 -20.95
C ALA A 21 22.46 1.02 -21.13
N ASP A 22 22.91 0.44 -20.02
CA ASP A 22 23.84 -0.68 -20.00
C ASP A 22 23.14 -2.03 -19.72
N ALA A 23 21.83 -2.00 -19.45
CA ALA A 23 21.05 -3.19 -19.13
C ALA A 23 20.89 -4.10 -20.37
N GLU A 24 21.25 -5.35 -20.18
CA GLU A 24 21.12 -6.36 -21.22
C GLU A 24 19.64 -6.80 -21.36
N PRO A 25 19.21 -7.34 -22.51
CA PRO A 25 17.82 -7.81 -22.71
C PRO A 25 17.34 -8.86 -21.69
N GLN A 26 18.27 -9.53 -21.01
CA GLN A 26 17.95 -10.47 -19.92
C GLN A 26 17.42 -9.77 -18.69
N VAL A 27 17.89 -8.56 -18.39
CA VAL A 27 17.40 -7.74 -17.27
C VAL A 27 15.93 -7.39 -17.47
N ASP A 28 15.56 -6.95 -18.67
CA ASP A 28 14.17 -6.62 -18.98
C ASP A 28 13.24 -7.85 -18.85
N ARG A 29 13.68 -9.01 -19.31
CA ARG A 29 12.92 -10.26 -19.14
C ARG A 29 12.75 -10.67 -17.68
N LEU A 30 13.78 -10.52 -16.85
CA LEU A 30 13.71 -10.80 -15.42
C LEU A 30 12.74 -9.84 -14.73
N ILE A 31 12.76 -8.56 -15.10
CA ILE A 31 11.82 -7.56 -14.58
C ILE A 31 10.38 -7.90 -14.99
N GLU A 32 10.13 -8.34 -16.24
CA GLU A 32 8.79 -8.74 -16.67
C GLU A 32 8.28 -9.99 -15.91
N GLU A 33 9.15 -10.99 -15.69
CA GLU A 33 8.82 -12.16 -14.87
C GLU A 33 8.48 -11.75 -13.44
N PHE A 34 9.26 -10.86 -12.85
CA PHE A 34 9.03 -10.31 -11.52
C PHE A 34 7.69 -9.55 -11.42
N LEU A 35 7.38 -8.67 -12.37
CA LEU A 35 6.11 -7.94 -12.41
C LEU A 35 4.92 -8.90 -12.54
N THR A 36 5.04 -9.91 -13.39
CA THR A 36 4.01 -10.94 -13.59
C THR A 36 3.76 -11.75 -12.32
N ALA A 37 4.81 -12.13 -11.59
CA ALA A 37 4.70 -12.84 -10.32
C ALA A 37 4.00 -12.00 -9.23
N LEU A 38 4.26 -10.67 -9.19
CA LEU A 38 3.53 -9.73 -8.32
C LEU A 38 2.04 -9.67 -8.68
N GLU A 39 1.71 -9.52 -9.95
CA GLU A 39 0.35 -9.44 -10.48
C GLU A 39 -0.46 -10.73 -10.21
N ALA A 40 0.20 -11.87 -10.29
CA ALA A 40 -0.37 -13.18 -9.95
C ALA A 40 -0.53 -13.39 -8.43
N GLY A 41 0.15 -12.58 -7.60
CA GLY A 41 0.18 -12.76 -6.14
C GLY A 41 1.07 -13.92 -5.68
N GLU A 42 1.95 -14.44 -6.55
CA GLU A 42 2.92 -15.47 -6.23
C GLU A 42 4.02 -14.96 -5.29
N ILE A 43 4.28 -13.67 -5.36
CA ILE A 43 5.20 -12.93 -4.48
C ILE A 43 4.50 -11.68 -3.95
N ARG A 44 4.86 -11.26 -2.72
CA ARG A 44 4.27 -10.10 -2.07
C ARG A 44 5.34 -9.24 -1.39
N ALA A 45 5.08 -7.94 -1.24
CA ALA A 45 5.98 -7.00 -0.59
C ALA A 45 6.07 -7.17 0.93
N ALA A 46 5.14 -7.90 1.54
CA ALA A 46 5.21 -8.40 2.90
C ALA A 46 4.38 -9.67 3.05
N GLU A 47 4.73 -10.45 4.05
CA GLU A 47 4.03 -11.67 4.43
C GLU A 47 3.99 -11.82 5.95
N THR A 48 3.14 -12.71 6.46
CA THR A 48 3.06 -13.00 7.87
C THR A 48 4.03 -14.13 8.22
N VAL A 49 4.95 -13.86 9.14
CA VAL A 49 5.90 -14.81 9.71
C VAL A 49 5.65 -14.90 11.22
N ASP A 50 5.36 -16.07 11.72
CA ASP A 50 5.06 -16.30 13.15
C ASP A 50 3.96 -15.36 13.74
N GLY A 51 3.03 -14.89 12.90
CA GLY A 51 1.93 -13.99 13.27
C GLY A 51 2.26 -12.50 13.19
N GLU A 52 3.47 -12.13 12.80
CA GLU A 52 3.90 -10.75 12.61
C GLU A 52 4.10 -10.44 11.12
N TRP A 53 3.78 -9.22 10.70
CA TRP A 53 4.00 -8.79 9.33
C TRP A 53 5.46 -8.40 9.09
N GLU A 54 6.11 -9.10 8.19
CA GLU A 54 7.50 -8.85 7.79
C GLU A 54 7.59 -8.38 6.34
N ALA A 55 8.50 -7.45 6.07
CA ALA A 55 8.75 -6.95 4.73
C ALA A 55 9.63 -7.91 3.94
N ASN A 56 9.24 -8.21 2.71
CA ASN A 56 10.06 -8.90 1.71
C ASN A 56 10.98 -7.88 1.04
N ALA A 57 12.15 -7.63 1.62
CA ALA A 57 13.08 -6.61 1.15
C ALA A 57 13.48 -6.80 -0.33
N TRP A 58 13.72 -8.06 -0.75
CA TRP A 58 14.08 -8.38 -2.12
C TRP A 58 12.99 -7.97 -3.14
N VAL A 59 11.71 -8.04 -2.76
CA VAL A 59 10.60 -7.57 -3.62
C VAL A 59 10.69 -6.06 -3.83
N LYS A 60 10.97 -5.30 -2.79
CA LYS A 60 11.17 -3.85 -2.92
C LYS A 60 12.41 -3.50 -3.71
N GLN A 61 13.49 -4.28 -3.57
CA GLN A 61 14.70 -4.16 -4.40
C GLN A 61 14.37 -4.38 -5.89
N GLY A 62 13.56 -5.39 -6.21
CA GLY A 62 13.06 -5.64 -7.57
C GLY A 62 12.26 -4.48 -8.13
N ILE A 63 11.41 -3.85 -7.32
CA ILE A 63 10.66 -2.65 -7.71
C ILE A 63 11.61 -1.48 -8.00
N LEU A 64 12.61 -1.25 -7.15
CA LEU A 64 13.62 -0.20 -7.38
C LEU A 64 14.46 -0.46 -8.63
N CYS A 65 14.84 -1.72 -8.88
CA CYS A 65 15.48 -2.13 -10.13
C CYS A 65 14.58 -1.84 -11.34
N THR A 66 13.28 -2.09 -11.24
CA THR A 66 12.32 -1.78 -12.30
C THR A 66 12.32 -0.29 -12.65
N PHE A 67 12.37 0.59 -11.65
CA PHE A 67 12.44 2.03 -11.88
C PHE A 67 13.80 2.50 -12.41
N GLY A 68 14.90 1.92 -11.94
CA GLY A 68 16.24 2.38 -12.24
C GLY A 68 16.85 1.80 -13.53
N LEU A 69 16.38 0.64 -13.99
CA LEU A 69 16.98 -0.10 -15.10
C LEU A 69 16.12 -0.14 -16.38
N ARG A 70 15.04 0.64 -16.42
CA ARG A 70 14.20 0.81 -17.60
C ARG A 70 14.18 2.27 -18.05
N GLU A 71 14.10 2.47 -19.35
CA GLU A 71 13.92 3.80 -19.93
C GLU A 71 12.44 4.22 -19.88
N ILE A 72 12.21 5.53 -19.77
CA ILE A 72 10.86 6.10 -19.90
C ILE A 72 10.40 5.92 -21.33
N THR A 73 9.28 5.26 -21.54
CA THR A 73 8.66 5.05 -22.85
C THR A 73 7.21 5.53 -22.85
N ALA A 74 6.69 5.79 -24.07
CA ALA A 74 5.28 6.16 -24.22
C ALA A 74 4.41 4.90 -24.25
N HIS A 75 3.36 4.89 -23.43
CA HIS A 75 2.35 3.84 -23.35
C HIS A 75 1.00 4.43 -23.78
N GLU A 76 0.40 3.89 -24.83
CA GLU A 76 -0.85 4.38 -25.41
C GLU A 76 -2.05 3.53 -24.93
N TYR A 77 -3.05 4.20 -24.35
CA TYR A 77 -4.31 3.60 -23.90
C TYR A 77 -5.49 4.41 -24.44
N GLY A 78 -5.98 4.02 -25.61
CA GLY A 78 -6.99 4.79 -26.33
C GLY A 78 -6.48 6.18 -26.69
N ASP A 79 -7.16 7.22 -26.22
CA ASP A 79 -6.79 8.63 -26.49
C ASP A 79 -5.79 9.22 -25.47
N VAL A 80 -5.28 8.41 -24.53
CA VAL A 80 -4.37 8.85 -23.48
C VAL A 80 -3.01 8.21 -23.66
N THR A 81 -1.94 9.03 -23.54
CA THR A 81 -0.55 8.56 -23.54
C THR A 81 0.09 8.84 -22.19
N TYR A 82 0.65 7.82 -21.55
CA TYR A 82 1.46 7.94 -20.36
C TYR A 82 2.94 7.76 -20.71
N ASN A 83 3.82 8.47 -20.03
CA ASN A 83 5.27 8.31 -20.17
C ASN A 83 5.84 7.79 -18.85
N ASP A 84 6.19 6.52 -18.82
CA ASP A 84 6.68 5.86 -17.62
C ASP A 84 7.64 4.71 -18.00
N VAL A 85 8.34 4.15 -17.04
CA VAL A 85 9.21 2.97 -17.18
C VAL A 85 8.41 1.67 -17.29
N MET A 86 7.11 1.71 -17.02
CA MET A 86 6.19 0.57 -17.13
C MET A 86 4.79 1.03 -17.51
N GLY A 87 4.02 0.14 -18.08
CA GLY A 87 2.62 0.38 -18.43
C GLY A 87 1.65 0.21 -17.25
N LEU A 88 0.39 0.11 -17.57
CA LEU A 88 -0.68 -0.24 -16.65
C LEU A 88 -0.91 -1.74 -16.63
N LEU A 89 -1.53 -2.23 -15.55
CA LEU A 89 -1.99 -3.61 -15.47
C LEU A 89 -2.97 -3.90 -16.61
N GLU A 90 -2.80 -5.04 -17.28
CA GLU A 90 -3.77 -5.53 -18.24
C GLU A 90 -5.07 -5.89 -17.52
N THR A 91 -6.20 -5.43 -18.06
CA THR A 91 -7.50 -5.52 -17.38
C THR A 91 -8.53 -6.34 -18.16
N ASP A 92 -8.12 -7.05 -19.20
CA ASP A 92 -9.02 -7.78 -20.10
C ASP A 92 -9.76 -8.92 -19.38
N ASP A 93 -9.15 -9.53 -18.37
CA ASP A 93 -9.71 -10.62 -17.56
C ASP A 93 -10.48 -10.17 -16.31
N LEU A 94 -10.45 -8.90 -15.94
CA LEU A 94 -11.08 -8.41 -14.71
C LEU A 94 -12.57 -8.73 -14.66
N GLY A 95 -13.27 -8.61 -15.77
CA GLY A 95 -14.70 -8.95 -15.87
C GLY A 95 -14.98 -10.42 -15.60
N GLU A 96 -14.10 -11.33 -16.04
CA GLU A 96 -14.23 -12.77 -15.80
C GLU A 96 -14.01 -13.13 -14.32
N ARG A 97 -13.18 -12.35 -13.62
CA ARG A 97 -12.93 -12.46 -12.18
C ARG A 97 -13.97 -11.73 -11.32
N GLY A 98 -15.04 -11.18 -11.89
CA GLY A 98 -16.05 -10.39 -11.18
C GLY A 98 -15.59 -8.99 -10.76
N THR A 99 -14.36 -8.63 -11.06
CA THR A 99 -13.78 -7.33 -10.69
C THR A 99 -14.31 -6.22 -11.59
N ARG A 100 -14.77 -5.12 -11.00
CA ARG A 100 -15.29 -3.95 -11.70
C ARG A 100 -14.37 -2.76 -11.54
N ASN A 101 -13.99 -2.14 -12.64
CA ASN A 101 -13.36 -0.83 -12.63
C ASN A 101 -14.32 0.17 -13.31
N THR A 102 -14.66 1.26 -12.60
CA THR A 102 -15.55 2.27 -13.19
C THR A 102 -14.77 3.20 -14.12
N PRO A 103 -15.40 3.82 -15.13
CA PRO A 103 -14.71 4.70 -16.09
C PRO A 103 -14.21 5.99 -15.42
N ASN A 104 -13.32 6.72 -16.11
CA ASN A 104 -12.78 8.03 -15.76
C ASN A 104 -11.71 8.04 -14.66
N GLY A 105 -10.60 7.37 -14.89
CA GLY A 105 -9.36 7.64 -14.15
C GLY A 105 -9.03 6.66 -13.04
N THR A 106 -9.59 5.44 -13.08
CA THR A 106 -9.05 4.33 -12.31
C THR A 106 -7.75 3.88 -12.97
N VAL A 107 -6.66 3.89 -12.21
CA VAL A 107 -5.32 3.53 -12.67
C VAL A 107 -4.75 2.44 -11.80
N VAL A 108 -4.35 1.33 -12.39
CA VAL A 108 -3.60 0.26 -11.74
C VAL A 108 -2.29 0.07 -12.48
N ARG A 109 -1.17 0.25 -11.79
CA ARG A 109 0.16 0.06 -12.41
C ARG A 109 0.51 -1.42 -12.52
N ARG A 110 1.34 -1.77 -13.50
CA ARG A 110 1.98 -3.09 -13.58
C ARG A 110 2.66 -3.45 -12.24
N GLY A 111 2.67 -4.73 -11.90
CA GLY A 111 3.19 -5.21 -10.62
C GLY A 111 2.27 -4.97 -9.42
N ALA A 112 1.05 -4.50 -9.62
CA ALA A 112 0.00 -4.49 -8.59
C ALA A 112 -0.93 -5.68 -8.78
N ARG A 113 -1.35 -6.33 -7.69
CA ARG A 113 -2.35 -7.41 -7.72
C ARG A 113 -3.73 -6.88 -7.40
N LEU A 114 -4.71 -7.24 -8.21
CA LEU A 114 -6.13 -7.15 -7.88
C LEU A 114 -6.70 -8.57 -7.74
N GLY A 115 -7.38 -8.82 -6.64
CA GLY A 115 -8.14 -10.05 -6.42
C GLY A 115 -9.38 -10.17 -7.29
N SER A 116 -10.20 -11.19 -7.01
CA SER A 116 -11.51 -11.39 -7.60
C SER A 116 -12.58 -10.53 -6.90
N ASP A 117 -13.67 -10.21 -7.59
CA ASP A 117 -14.81 -9.45 -7.06
C ASP A 117 -14.45 -8.07 -6.47
N VAL A 118 -13.28 -7.53 -6.82
CA VAL A 118 -12.84 -6.19 -6.40
C VAL A 118 -13.69 -5.12 -7.10
N ILE A 119 -14.07 -4.08 -6.37
CA ILE A 119 -14.75 -2.91 -6.92
C ILE A 119 -13.82 -1.71 -6.85
N MET A 120 -13.46 -1.15 -8.01
CA MET A 120 -12.68 0.07 -8.11
C MET A 120 -13.54 1.23 -8.61
N MET A 121 -13.78 2.19 -7.74
CA MET A 121 -14.50 3.43 -8.07
C MET A 121 -13.53 4.50 -8.55
N SER A 122 -13.96 5.29 -9.53
CA SER A 122 -13.12 6.34 -10.12
C SER A 122 -13.23 7.69 -9.41
N PRO A 123 -12.19 8.51 -9.52
CA PRO A 123 -10.82 8.14 -9.85
C PRO A 123 -10.17 7.43 -8.67
N SER A 124 -9.37 6.40 -8.92
CA SER A 124 -8.58 5.72 -7.89
C SER A 124 -7.25 5.25 -8.45
N PHE A 125 -6.27 5.01 -7.58
CA PHE A 125 -4.92 4.66 -7.99
C PHE A 125 -4.36 3.52 -7.14
N VAL A 126 -3.87 2.46 -7.79
CA VAL A 126 -3.16 1.36 -7.15
C VAL A 126 -1.75 1.27 -7.72
N ASN A 127 -0.76 1.37 -6.85
CA ASN A 127 0.64 1.42 -7.24
C ASN A 127 1.30 0.03 -7.24
N ILE A 128 2.47 -0.07 -7.88
CA ILE A 128 3.29 -1.29 -7.97
C ILE A 128 3.55 -1.91 -6.59
N GLY A 129 3.56 -3.23 -6.51
CA GLY A 129 3.79 -4.00 -5.29
C GLY A 129 2.60 -4.01 -4.33
N ALA A 130 1.56 -3.20 -4.60
CA ALA A 130 0.33 -3.25 -3.82
C ALA A 130 -0.43 -4.56 -4.10
N ASN A 131 -0.99 -5.13 -3.03
CA ASN A 131 -1.92 -6.25 -3.12
C ASN A 131 -3.29 -5.80 -2.64
N VAL A 132 -4.33 -6.03 -3.43
CA VAL A 132 -5.73 -5.81 -3.06
C VAL A 132 -6.44 -7.15 -3.08
N GLY A 133 -6.91 -7.60 -1.91
CA GLY A 133 -7.57 -8.89 -1.71
C GLY A 133 -8.96 -8.98 -2.33
N ASP A 134 -9.49 -10.19 -2.38
CA ASP A 134 -10.78 -10.52 -3.00
C ASP A 134 -11.93 -9.77 -2.29
N GLY A 135 -12.95 -9.39 -3.04
CA GLY A 135 -14.15 -8.72 -2.52
C GLY A 135 -13.96 -7.29 -2.00
N THR A 136 -12.76 -6.74 -2.12
CA THR A 136 -12.42 -5.41 -1.58
C THR A 136 -12.99 -4.28 -2.43
N LEU A 137 -13.47 -3.22 -1.74
CA LEU A 137 -13.88 -1.96 -2.35
C LEU A 137 -12.77 -0.91 -2.20
N VAL A 138 -12.27 -0.42 -3.32
CA VAL A 138 -11.44 0.79 -3.43
C VAL A 138 -12.33 1.91 -3.95
N ASP A 139 -12.74 2.84 -3.07
CA ASP A 139 -13.73 3.85 -3.41
C ASP A 139 -13.10 5.06 -4.13
N SER A 140 -13.92 6.03 -4.46
CA SER A 140 -13.52 7.19 -5.28
C SER A 140 -12.45 8.04 -4.61
N CYS A 141 -11.47 8.46 -5.38
CA CYS A 141 -10.30 9.23 -4.95
C CYS A 141 -9.37 8.50 -3.98
N ASP A 142 -9.46 7.17 -3.90
CA ASP A 142 -8.56 6.38 -3.09
C ASP A 142 -7.19 6.23 -3.75
N THR A 143 -6.18 6.16 -2.89
CA THR A 143 -4.82 5.82 -3.28
C THR A 143 -4.32 4.65 -2.46
N VAL A 144 -3.94 3.56 -3.15
CA VAL A 144 -3.21 2.43 -2.56
C VAL A 144 -1.75 2.56 -2.99
N GLY A 145 -0.90 2.92 -2.06
CA GLY A 145 0.52 3.21 -2.29
C GLY A 145 1.35 1.96 -2.55
N SER A 146 2.58 2.17 -3.00
CA SER A 146 3.52 1.08 -3.33
C SER A 146 3.67 0.10 -2.17
N CYS A 147 3.63 -1.18 -2.47
CA CYS A 147 3.83 -2.26 -1.51
C CYS A 147 2.74 -2.41 -0.44
N ALA A 148 1.69 -1.60 -0.42
CA ALA A 148 0.61 -1.72 0.56
C ALA A 148 -0.09 -3.08 0.42
N GLN A 149 -0.42 -3.71 1.56
CA GLN A 149 -1.09 -5.00 1.61
C GLN A 149 -2.51 -4.81 2.13
N ILE A 150 -3.48 -4.98 1.26
CA ILE A 150 -4.91 -4.90 1.59
C ILE A 150 -5.48 -6.31 1.53
N GLY A 151 -6.13 -6.72 2.58
CA GLY A 151 -6.77 -8.02 2.75
C GLY A 151 -8.05 -8.20 1.93
N GLU A 152 -8.78 -9.25 2.25
CA GLU A 152 -10.05 -9.60 1.62
C GLU A 152 -11.21 -8.84 2.27
N ASN A 153 -12.29 -8.59 1.50
CA ASN A 153 -13.52 -7.94 1.96
C ASN A 153 -13.32 -6.56 2.62
N VAL A 154 -12.20 -5.90 2.37
CA VAL A 154 -11.89 -4.59 2.92
C VAL A 154 -12.73 -3.51 2.24
N LYS A 155 -13.19 -2.54 3.02
CA LYS A 155 -13.83 -1.35 2.50
C LYS A 155 -12.94 -0.13 2.75
N LEU A 156 -12.34 0.40 1.70
CA LEU A 156 -11.72 1.72 1.71
C LEU A 156 -12.80 2.76 1.36
N GLY A 157 -13.15 3.63 2.32
CA GLY A 157 -14.12 4.70 2.06
C GLY A 157 -13.49 5.83 1.24
N ALA A 158 -14.30 6.54 0.47
CA ALA A 158 -13.84 7.53 -0.49
C ALA A 158 -12.78 8.50 0.06
N ASN A 159 -11.78 8.82 -0.76
CA ASN A 159 -10.65 9.68 -0.43
C ASN A 159 -9.73 9.11 0.69
N THR A 160 -9.65 7.79 0.80
CA THR A 160 -8.71 7.11 1.68
C THR A 160 -7.32 7.08 1.05
N LEU A 161 -6.30 7.33 1.88
CA LEU A 161 -4.90 7.21 1.50
C LEU A 161 -4.25 6.06 2.28
N ILE A 162 -3.90 5.01 1.57
CA ILE A 162 -2.99 3.98 2.05
C ILE A 162 -1.58 4.32 1.58
N GLY A 163 -0.70 4.66 2.51
CA GLY A 163 0.64 5.13 2.21
C GLY A 163 1.52 4.02 1.62
N GLY A 164 2.36 4.39 0.67
CA GLY A 164 3.41 3.52 0.16
C GLY A 164 4.64 3.53 1.06
N VAL A 165 5.28 2.38 1.23
CA VAL A 165 6.58 2.24 1.91
C VAL A 165 7.50 1.42 1.02
N LEU A 166 8.18 2.10 0.10
CA LEU A 166 9.14 1.47 -0.81
C LEU A 166 10.58 1.57 -0.26
N GLU A 167 10.92 2.72 0.28
CA GLU A 167 12.22 2.99 0.89
C GLU A 167 12.04 3.44 2.35
N PRO A 168 12.88 2.94 3.28
CA PRO A 168 13.91 1.91 3.08
C PRO A 168 13.30 0.53 2.77
N VAL A 169 14.04 -0.33 2.07
CA VAL A 169 13.54 -1.64 1.64
C VAL A 169 13.16 -2.57 2.80
N GLU A 170 13.80 -2.42 3.95
CA GLU A 170 13.52 -3.17 5.18
C GLU A 170 12.27 -2.65 5.92
N GLY A 171 11.77 -1.46 5.56
CA GLY A 171 10.61 -0.86 6.22
C GLY A 171 9.33 -1.66 5.93
N ALA A 172 8.57 -2.02 6.95
CA ALA A 172 7.31 -2.72 6.78
C ALA A 172 6.32 -1.88 5.93
N PRO A 173 5.63 -2.46 4.94
CA PRO A 173 4.57 -1.76 4.23
C PRO A 173 3.35 -1.54 5.13
N VAL A 174 2.45 -0.65 4.69
CA VAL A 174 1.15 -0.50 5.33
C VAL A 174 0.33 -1.76 5.07
N VAL A 175 -0.32 -2.26 6.12
CA VAL A 175 -1.20 -3.43 6.05
C VAL A 175 -2.58 -3.04 6.54
N VAL A 176 -3.60 -3.47 5.81
CA VAL A 176 -5.00 -3.45 6.22
C VAL A 176 -5.48 -4.90 6.09
N GLU A 177 -5.72 -5.54 7.22
CA GLU A 177 -6.10 -6.95 7.25
C GLU A 177 -7.55 -7.18 6.77
N ASP A 178 -8.00 -8.43 6.77
CA ASP A 178 -9.29 -8.81 6.21
C ASP A 178 -10.47 -8.16 6.96
N ASP A 179 -11.60 -8.02 6.28
CA ASP A 179 -12.88 -7.52 6.83
C ASP A 179 -12.82 -6.11 7.46
N VAL A 180 -11.74 -5.36 7.24
CA VAL A 180 -11.59 -3.98 7.76
C VAL A 180 -12.46 -3.00 6.99
N SER A 181 -13.07 -2.06 7.71
CA SER A 181 -13.79 -0.92 7.11
C SER A 181 -13.16 0.41 7.52
N LEU A 182 -12.60 1.14 6.56
CA LEU A 182 -12.09 2.50 6.75
C LEU A 182 -13.13 3.51 6.29
N GLY A 183 -13.49 4.45 7.17
CA GLY A 183 -14.34 5.59 6.83
C GLY A 183 -13.68 6.54 5.84
N ALA A 184 -14.50 7.34 5.15
CA ALA A 184 -14.01 8.28 4.15
C ALA A 184 -12.93 9.23 4.69
N GLY A 185 -11.90 9.50 3.89
CA GLY A 185 -10.81 10.40 4.23
C GLY A 185 -9.78 9.84 5.21
N CYS A 186 -9.86 8.55 5.59
CA CYS A 186 -8.84 7.93 6.43
C CYS A 186 -7.46 7.95 5.76
N ARG A 187 -6.43 8.01 6.59
CA ARG A 187 -5.04 7.91 6.14
C ARG A 187 -4.30 6.89 6.99
N VAL A 188 -3.77 5.85 6.35
CA VAL A 188 -2.94 4.82 7.00
C VAL A 188 -1.56 4.89 6.39
N THR A 189 -0.53 5.17 7.18
CA THR A 189 0.80 5.49 6.65
C THR A 189 1.94 4.88 7.46
N SER A 190 3.12 4.83 6.85
CA SER A 190 4.39 4.55 7.53
C SER A 190 4.47 3.15 8.18
N GLY A 191 3.97 2.12 7.49
CA GLY A 191 4.02 0.75 7.99
C GLY A 191 3.03 0.42 9.10
N PHE A 192 1.98 1.22 9.25
CA PHE A 192 0.91 0.95 10.23
C PHE A 192 0.10 -0.29 9.82
N VAL A 193 -0.25 -1.13 10.79
CA VAL A 193 -1.08 -2.31 10.60
C VAL A 193 -2.47 -2.06 11.19
N VAL A 194 -3.52 -2.30 10.39
CA VAL A 194 -4.91 -2.27 10.84
C VAL A 194 -5.41 -3.70 10.95
N GLY A 195 -5.67 -4.16 12.16
CA GLY A 195 -6.08 -5.54 12.46
C GLY A 195 -7.46 -5.88 11.93
N GLU A 196 -7.63 -7.17 11.63
CA GLU A 196 -8.80 -7.80 11.03
C GLU A 196 -10.12 -7.35 11.68
N GLY A 197 -11.17 -7.17 10.87
CA GLY A 197 -12.52 -6.84 11.33
C GLY A 197 -12.69 -5.46 11.96
N SER A 198 -11.65 -4.63 11.98
CA SER A 198 -11.71 -3.31 12.59
C SER A 198 -12.51 -2.31 11.75
N VAL A 199 -13.18 -1.39 12.42
CA VAL A 199 -13.93 -0.28 11.81
C VAL A 199 -13.31 1.04 12.23
N VAL A 200 -12.84 1.83 11.27
CA VAL A 200 -12.18 3.12 11.53
C VAL A 200 -13.08 4.27 11.07
N GLY A 201 -13.36 5.19 11.97
CA GLY A 201 -14.17 6.38 11.69
C GLY A 201 -13.51 7.33 10.69
N GLU A 202 -14.34 8.14 10.03
CA GLU A 202 -13.95 9.07 8.96
C GLU A 202 -12.82 10.01 9.40
N ASN A 203 -11.95 10.37 8.45
CA ASN A 203 -10.81 11.28 8.63
C ASN A 203 -9.82 10.87 9.72
N THR A 204 -9.78 9.60 10.12
CA THR A 204 -8.80 9.12 11.08
C THR A 204 -7.42 8.99 10.44
N LEU A 205 -6.39 9.49 11.13
CA LEU A 205 -4.99 9.34 10.76
C LEU A 205 -4.34 8.23 11.61
N LEU A 206 -3.96 7.15 10.95
CA LEU A 206 -3.25 6.02 11.54
C LEU A 206 -1.77 6.05 11.07
N THR A 207 -0.87 6.27 12.01
CA THR A 207 0.57 6.31 11.76
C THR A 207 1.31 5.94 13.04
N PRO A 208 2.50 5.31 12.98
CA PRO A 208 3.26 4.94 14.17
C PRO A 208 3.63 6.09 15.11
N ARG A 209 3.44 7.34 14.67
CA ARG A 209 3.73 8.54 15.48
C ARG A 209 2.56 9.01 16.34
N ILE A 210 1.37 8.49 16.08
CA ILE A 210 0.15 8.84 16.81
C ILE A 210 -0.23 7.66 17.70
N PRO A 211 -0.42 7.86 19.02
CA PRO A 211 -0.80 6.78 19.93
C PRO A 211 -2.22 6.29 19.65
N VAL A 212 -2.41 4.99 19.76
CA VAL A 212 -3.71 4.32 19.83
C VAL A 212 -3.98 4.00 21.30
N TYR A 213 -5.01 4.59 21.86
CA TYR A 213 -5.49 4.27 23.20
C TYR A 213 -6.51 3.13 23.06
N ASP A 214 -6.07 1.90 23.26
CA ASP A 214 -6.97 0.75 23.30
C ASP A 214 -7.67 0.68 24.65
N LEU A 215 -8.95 1.03 24.66
CA LEU A 215 -9.77 1.01 25.88
C LEU A 215 -10.29 -0.40 26.22
N VAL A 216 -10.06 -1.36 25.34
CA VAL A 216 -10.45 -2.76 25.58
C VAL A 216 -9.43 -3.46 26.48
N GLU A 217 -8.16 -3.33 26.15
CA GLU A 217 -7.04 -3.92 26.91
C GLU A 217 -6.38 -2.92 27.87
N GLU A 218 -6.86 -1.65 27.89
CA GLU A 218 -6.36 -0.56 28.73
C GLU A 218 -4.88 -0.24 28.49
N GLU A 219 -4.46 -0.24 27.21
CA GLU A 219 -3.06 0.01 26.82
C GLU A 219 -2.92 1.11 25.78
N ILE A 220 -1.67 1.58 25.62
CA ILE A 220 -1.30 2.57 24.58
C ILE A 220 -0.39 1.90 23.59
N LEU A 221 -0.83 1.85 22.33
CA LEU A 221 -0.14 1.17 21.24
C LEU A 221 0.39 2.18 20.22
N TYR A 222 1.39 1.74 19.45
CA TYR A 222 1.97 2.49 18.34
C TYR A 222 2.20 1.55 17.15
N GLY A 223 1.88 2.02 15.94
CA GLY A 223 2.15 1.28 14.72
C GLY A 223 1.11 0.23 14.35
N HIS A 224 0.17 -0.07 15.22
CA HIS A 224 -0.91 -1.00 14.91
C HIS A 224 -2.20 -0.69 15.66
N LEU A 225 -3.32 -1.12 15.08
CA LEU A 225 -4.63 -1.21 15.69
C LEU A 225 -4.97 -2.70 15.82
N PRO A 226 -5.26 -3.22 17.03
CA PRO A 226 -5.62 -4.62 17.21
C PRO A 226 -6.88 -5.01 16.44
N PRO A 227 -7.12 -6.31 16.19
CA PRO A 227 -8.32 -6.79 15.50
C PRO A 227 -9.62 -6.41 16.24
N GLU A 228 -10.71 -6.36 15.47
CA GLU A 228 -12.07 -6.15 15.98
C GLU A 228 -12.28 -4.86 16.80
N ARG A 229 -11.53 -3.81 16.48
CA ARG A 229 -11.66 -2.50 17.16
C ARG A 229 -12.51 -1.52 16.34
N ARG A 230 -13.28 -0.70 17.06
CA ARG A 230 -13.88 0.54 16.52
C ARG A 230 -12.98 1.71 16.91
N ALA A 231 -12.33 2.32 15.94
CA ALA A 231 -11.32 3.34 16.18
C ALA A 231 -11.71 4.69 15.56
N PHE A 232 -11.37 5.78 16.24
CA PHE A 232 -11.63 7.13 15.75
C PHE A 232 -10.64 8.14 16.34
N THR A 233 -10.48 9.26 15.64
CA THR A 233 -9.60 10.34 16.09
C THR A 233 -10.16 11.04 17.33
N ARG A 234 -9.30 11.30 18.30
CA ARG A 234 -9.49 12.20 19.43
C ARG A 234 -8.32 13.17 19.55
N TYR A 235 -8.52 14.21 20.34
CA TYR A 235 -7.45 15.13 20.71
C TYR A 235 -7.24 15.03 22.21
N VAL A 236 -5.97 14.88 22.61
CA VAL A 236 -5.52 14.76 24.00
C VAL A 236 -4.58 15.91 24.33
N ASP A 237 -4.45 16.26 25.60
CA ASP A 237 -3.56 17.31 26.04
C ASP A 237 -2.11 17.08 25.59
N SER A 238 -1.44 18.16 25.26
CA SER A 238 -0.05 18.14 24.82
C SER A 238 0.80 19.03 25.75
N SER A 239 1.96 18.53 26.14
CA SER A 239 2.94 19.31 26.92
C SER A 239 3.47 20.56 26.21
N VAL A 240 3.25 20.69 24.90
CA VAL A 240 3.56 21.91 24.14
C VAL A 240 2.68 23.08 24.58
N GLY A 241 1.56 22.81 25.27
CA GLY A 241 0.62 23.82 25.78
C GLY A 241 1.21 24.76 26.83
N ASP A 242 2.36 24.42 27.42
CA ASP A 242 3.09 25.29 28.38
C ASP A 242 3.91 26.39 27.69
N HIS A 243 3.89 26.45 26.35
CA HIS A 243 4.63 27.45 25.58
C HIS A 243 3.77 28.73 25.42
N ASP A 244 4.41 29.90 25.57
CA ASP A 244 3.76 31.23 25.52
C ASP A 244 2.97 31.52 24.22
N LEU A 245 3.23 30.77 23.15
CA LEU A 245 2.47 30.87 21.88
C LEU A 245 1.06 30.23 21.96
N PHE A 246 0.77 29.46 23.00
CA PHE A 246 -0.50 28.72 23.15
C PHE A 246 -1.29 29.26 24.35
N GLU A 247 -2.16 30.23 24.12
CA GLU A 247 -3.11 30.67 25.12
C GLU A 247 -4.19 29.59 25.31
N GLY A 248 -4.29 29.01 26.51
CA GLY A 248 -5.34 28.05 26.86
C GLY A 248 -4.99 26.55 26.59
N GLY A 249 -3.72 26.24 26.39
CA GLY A 249 -3.24 24.86 26.23
C GLY A 249 -3.09 24.42 24.77
N ALA A 250 -2.50 23.27 24.56
CA ALA A 250 -2.35 22.63 23.24
C ALA A 250 -2.84 21.21 23.27
N TYR A 251 -3.31 20.74 22.10
CA TYR A 251 -3.82 19.40 21.92
C TYR A 251 -3.05 18.70 20.81
N LYS A 252 -2.87 17.40 20.92
CA LYS A 252 -2.29 16.54 19.88
C LYS A 252 -3.30 15.46 19.49
N PRO A 253 -3.25 14.98 18.23
CA PRO A 253 -4.11 13.89 17.80
C PRO A 253 -3.75 12.58 18.52
N ALA A 254 -4.76 11.77 18.77
CA ALA A 254 -4.68 10.41 19.22
C ALA A 254 -5.79 9.60 18.54
N VAL A 255 -5.65 8.29 18.52
CA VAL A 255 -6.70 7.37 18.12
C VAL A 255 -7.23 6.71 19.39
N VAL A 256 -8.53 6.58 19.52
CA VAL A 256 -9.18 5.82 20.58
C VAL A 256 -9.85 4.61 19.95
N ALA A 257 -9.56 3.44 20.49
CA ALA A 257 -10.11 2.16 20.07
C ALA A 257 -11.01 1.57 21.17
N THR A 258 -12.17 1.05 20.76
CA THR A 258 -13.19 0.44 21.60
C THR A 258 -13.69 -0.88 20.98
N HIS A 259 -14.59 -1.58 21.65
CA HIS A 259 -15.32 -2.73 21.08
C HIS A 259 -16.23 -2.33 19.94
#